data_2721a275bfcd32d63e3bee758240c686
#
_entry.id   2721a275bfcd32d63e3bee758240c686
#
_cell.length_a   1.000
_cell.length_b   1.000
_cell.length_c   1.000
_cell.angle_alpha   90.00
_cell.angle_beta   90.00
_cell.angle_gamma   90.00
#
_symmetry.space_group_name_H-M   'P 1'
#
loop_
_entity.id
_entity.type
_entity.pdbx_description
1 polymer ?
#
loop_
_entity_poly.entity_id
_entity_poly.type
_entity_poly.pdbx_seq_one_letter_code
_entity_poly.pdbx_strand_id
1 'polypeptide(L)'
;MSDVDGRSFSHEVLEHYRYRAVKLFKEGQPVNDIAHFFGVHRGSVSRWIGSHKRNGKKALQSKKASGPAFKLTSEEMQKMVQLLREDATIHGFETPLWTCKRLQQIIRQHTGKKLHSTNIMRWLKRWGFTNQKPERRAMQRDDAAVERWLKEEWPKIREHQRRWQAILYFQDESGVSLIAVLGKTWAPKGKTPLVKVTGNRGGLCVTSAISPAGHMVFRLERGKVDAEKHVEFLEQIISHHPHRKIIVIEDRAPVHRAKLVDNFVEKNKSRFAMYRIPSYAPDLNPDEHVWEYLKAHQLKTHQAKNTNELRKLVKRKMQSIQHQKNLIQSFFTGTFVT
;
A
#
# COMPACT_ATOMS: atom_id res chain seq x y z
N MET A 1 -12.08 -41.89 -38.46
CA MET A 1 -11.53 -41.24 -37.24
C MET A 1 -11.25 -39.80 -37.59
N SER A 2 -11.93 -38.83 -36.93
CA SER A 2 -11.71 -37.41 -37.18
C SER A 2 -10.25 -37.06 -36.84
N ASP A 3 -9.53 -36.47 -37.79
CA ASP A 3 -8.17 -35.93 -37.56
C ASP A 3 -8.22 -34.96 -36.38
N VAL A 4 -7.61 -35.36 -35.31
CA VAL A 4 -7.47 -34.46 -34.15
C VAL A 4 -6.54 -33.32 -34.57
N ASP A 5 -7.05 -32.10 -34.59
CA ASP A 5 -6.24 -30.91 -34.89
C ASP A 5 -5.11 -30.82 -33.86
N GLY A 6 -3.87 -30.89 -34.29
CA GLY A 6 -2.69 -30.78 -33.44
C GLY A 6 -2.63 -29.48 -32.63
N ARG A 7 -3.49 -28.49 -32.95
CA ARG A 7 -3.67 -27.24 -32.17
C ARG A 7 -4.37 -27.45 -30.85
N SER A 8 -5.08 -28.57 -30.66
CA SER A 8 -5.75 -28.93 -29.43
C SER A 8 -4.82 -29.42 -28.33
N PHE A 9 -3.61 -29.81 -28.66
CA PHE A 9 -2.62 -30.30 -27.70
C PHE A 9 -1.84 -29.17 -27.02
N SER A 10 -1.49 -29.38 -25.74
CA SER A 10 -0.60 -28.45 -25.04
C SER A 10 0.80 -28.40 -25.70
N HIS A 11 1.51 -27.31 -25.50
CA HIS A 11 2.87 -27.15 -26.02
C HIS A 11 3.83 -28.22 -25.54
N GLU A 12 3.65 -28.73 -24.32
CA GLU A 12 4.46 -29.78 -23.69
C GLU A 12 4.20 -31.11 -24.36
N VAL A 13 2.94 -31.47 -24.61
CA VAL A 13 2.56 -32.69 -25.32
C VAL A 13 3.10 -32.67 -26.74
N LEU A 14 2.98 -31.57 -27.46
CA LEU A 14 3.52 -31.42 -28.80
C LEU A 14 5.06 -31.50 -28.84
N GLU A 15 5.71 -31.00 -27.81
CA GLU A 15 7.18 -31.13 -27.69
C GLU A 15 7.60 -32.58 -27.47
N HIS A 16 6.90 -33.28 -26.60
CA HIS A 16 7.11 -34.72 -26.38
C HIS A 16 6.88 -35.52 -27.66
N TYR A 17 5.82 -35.23 -28.41
CA TYR A 17 5.55 -35.88 -29.71
C TYR A 17 6.68 -35.65 -30.72
N ARG A 18 7.23 -34.42 -30.78
CA ARG A 18 8.37 -34.12 -31.69
C ARG A 18 9.59 -34.97 -31.38
N TYR A 19 9.97 -35.07 -30.10
CA TYR A 19 11.10 -35.91 -29.71
C TYR A 19 10.84 -37.37 -29.98
N ARG A 20 9.67 -37.88 -29.65
CA ARG A 20 9.32 -39.28 -29.83
C ARG A 20 9.22 -39.65 -31.30
N ALA A 21 8.64 -38.80 -32.16
CA ALA A 21 8.54 -39.00 -33.60
C ALA A 21 9.92 -39.06 -34.26
N VAL A 22 10.84 -38.20 -33.88
CA VAL A 22 12.23 -38.25 -34.39
C VAL A 22 12.94 -39.52 -33.94
N LYS A 23 12.69 -40.00 -32.72
CA LYS A 23 13.27 -41.25 -32.20
C LYS A 23 12.75 -42.44 -33.00
N LEU A 24 11.42 -42.58 -33.19
CA LEU A 24 10.82 -43.65 -33.97
C LEU A 24 11.30 -43.68 -35.42
N PHE A 25 11.48 -42.50 -36.03
CA PHE A 25 12.05 -42.38 -37.36
C PHE A 25 13.50 -42.90 -37.44
N LYS A 26 14.32 -42.63 -36.42
CA LYS A 26 15.70 -43.18 -36.32
C LYS A 26 15.73 -44.70 -36.12
N GLU A 27 14.69 -45.24 -35.52
CA GLU A 27 14.46 -46.67 -35.33
C GLU A 27 13.91 -47.37 -36.61
N GLY A 28 13.79 -46.61 -37.73
CA GLY A 28 13.39 -47.10 -39.02
C GLY A 28 11.90 -47.07 -39.32
N GLN A 29 11.06 -46.49 -38.47
CA GLN A 29 9.61 -46.44 -38.73
C GLN A 29 9.26 -45.46 -39.87
N PRO A 30 8.31 -45.79 -40.74
CA PRO A 30 7.84 -44.93 -41.82
C PRO A 30 7.15 -43.69 -41.28
N VAL A 31 7.32 -42.54 -41.94
CA VAL A 31 6.72 -41.27 -41.56
C VAL A 31 5.18 -41.32 -41.44
N ASN A 32 4.54 -42.12 -42.32
CA ASN A 32 3.08 -42.28 -42.30
C ASN A 32 2.60 -42.99 -41.03
N ASP A 33 3.32 -44.04 -40.60
CA ASP A 33 2.95 -44.83 -39.42
C ASP A 33 3.15 -44.00 -38.14
N ILE A 34 4.24 -43.24 -38.10
CA ILE A 34 4.49 -42.28 -37.00
C ILE A 34 3.38 -41.21 -36.93
N ALA A 35 2.95 -40.67 -38.08
CA ALA A 35 1.89 -39.68 -38.15
C ALA A 35 0.54 -40.25 -37.66
N HIS A 36 0.23 -41.46 -38.08
CA HIS A 36 -0.97 -42.18 -37.66
C HIS A 36 -0.94 -42.46 -36.14
N PHE A 37 0.21 -42.94 -35.63
CA PHE A 37 0.37 -43.24 -34.20
C PHE A 37 0.12 -42.05 -33.31
N PHE A 38 0.59 -40.85 -33.68
CA PHE A 38 0.38 -39.63 -32.90
C PHE A 38 -0.94 -38.86 -33.24
N GLY A 39 -1.70 -39.34 -34.22
CA GLY A 39 -2.91 -38.64 -34.68
C GLY A 39 -2.63 -37.25 -35.26
N VAL A 40 -1.48 -37.10 -35.95
CA VAL A 40 -1.07 -35.80 -36.52
C VAL A 40 -0.87 -35.92 -38.03
N HIS A 41 -0.98 -34.79 -38.73
CA HIS A 41 -0.78 -34.78 -40.18
C HIS A 41 0.67 -35.16 -40.52
N ARG A 42 0.87 -36.01 -41.56
CA ARG A 42 2.17 -36.47 -42.06
C ARG A 42 3.19 -35.34 -42.25
N GLY A 43 2.77 -34.22 -42.81
CA GLY A 43 3.61 -33.04 -43.01
C GLY A 43 4.16 -32.45 -41.71
N SER A 44 3.52 -32.67 -40.57
CA SER A 44 4.03 -32.25 -39.24
C SER A 44 5.22 -33.10 -38.84
N VAL A 45 5.11 -34.40 -38.98
CA VAL A 45 6.22 -35.36 -38.71
C VAL A 45 7.43 -35.09 -39.63
N SER A 46 7.18 -34.89 -40.92
CA SER A 46 8.25 -34.56 -41.90
C SER A 46 8.96 -33.25 -41.52
N ARG A 47 8.21 -32.22 -41.10
CA ARG A 47 8.81 -30.96 -40.64
C ARG A 47 9.64 -31.12 -39.36
N TRP A 48 9.19 -31.94 -38.41
CA TRP A 48 9.93 -32.22 -37.18
C TRP A 48 11.26 -32.95 -37.48
N ILE A 49 11.22 -33.96 -38.31
CA ILE A 49 12.44 -34.71 -38.75
C ILE A 49 13.38 -33.78 -39.50
N GLY A 50 12.88 -32.99 -40.44
CA GLY A 50 13.68 -32.03 -41.20
C GLY A 50 14.28 -30.96 -40.32
N SER A 51 13.53 -30.46 -39.32
CA SER A 51 14.01 -29.48 -38.34
C SER A 51 15.14 -30.08 -37.48
N HIS A 52 14.96 -31.32 -37.00
CA HIS A 52 15.97 -32.01 -36.23
C HIS A 52 17.25 -32.28 -37.08
N LYS A 53 17.12 -32.67 -38.34
CA LYS A 53 18.27 -32.91 -39.23
C LYS A 53 19.10 -31.64 -39.43
N ARG A 54 18.46 -30.47 -39.59
CA ARG A 54 19.14 -29.20 -39.81
C ARG A 54 19.73 -28.58 -38.53
N ASN A 55 19.00 -28.61 -37.43
CA ASN A 55 19.29 -27.78 -36.24
C ASN A 55 19.39 -28.58 -34.93
N GLY A 56 19.42 -29.91 -35.02
CA GLY A 56 19.55 -30.80 -33.87
C GLY A 56 18.37 -30.81 -32.91
N LYS A 57 18.59 -31.39 -31.73
CA LYS A 57 17.57 -31.63 -30.70
C LYS A 57 16.90 -30.33 -30.22
N LYS A 58 17.64 -29.22 -30.16
CA LYS A 58 17.11 -27.90 -29.70
C LYS A 58 16.00 -27.36 -30.60
N ALA A 59 15.95 -27.73 -31.87
CA ALA A 59 14.91 -27.29 -32.80
C ALA A 59 13.53 -27.90 -32.56
N LEU A 60 13.46 -28.96 -31.76
CA LEU A 60 12.21 -29.64 -31.40
C LEU A 60 11.52 -29.00 -30.19
N GLN A 61 12.23 -28.16 -29.44
CA GLN A 61 11.67 -27.45 -28.28
C GLN A 61 10.54 -26.50 -28.68
N SER A 62 9.53 -26.43 -27.85
CA SER A 62 8.44 -25.49 -28.03
C SER A 62 8.94 -24.05 -27.79
N LYS A 63 8.80 -23.22 -28.79
CA LYS A 63 9.12 -21.80 -28.67
C LYS A 63 7.83 -21.01 -28.51
N LYS A 64 7.78 -20.16 -27.51
CA LYS A 64 6.69 -19.20 -27.39
C LYS A 64 6.74 -18.27 -28.61
N ALA A 65 5.62 -18.15 -29.31
CA ALA A 65 5.55 -17.21 -30.44
C ALA A 65 5.89 -15.79 -29.95
N SER A 66 6.78 -15.12 -30.65
CA SER A 66 6.98 -13.68 -30.47
C SER A 66 5.70 -12.99 -30.86
N GLY A 67 5.00 -12.40 -29.95
CA GLY A 67 3.81 -11.61 -30.25
C GLY A 67 4.10 -10.50 -31.30
N PRO A 68 3.08 -9.73 -31.71
CA PRO A 68 3.29 -8.64 -32.65
C PRO A 68 4.39 -7.70 -32.15
N ALA A 69 5.21 -7.19 -33.07
CA ALA A 69 6.25 -6.22 -32.76
C ALA A 69 5.68 -4.99 -32.04
N PHE A 70 6.46 -4.45 -31.13
CA PHE A 70 6.06 -3.28 -30.38
C PHE A 70 5.98 -2.06 -31.32
N LYS A 71 4.91 -1.28 -31.23
CA LYS A 71 4.71 -0.13 -32.13
C LYS A 71 5.65 1.05 -31.82
N LEU A 72 6.15 1.16 -30.58
CA LEU A 72 7.13 2.19 -30.18
C LEU A 72 8.54 1.63 -30.28
N THR A 73 9.47 2.48 -30.69
CA THR A 73 10.90 2.17 -30.65
C THR A 73 11.41 2.24 -29.20
N SER A 74 12.61 1.70 -28.96
CA SER A 74 13.23 1.75 -27.64
C SER A 74 13.46 3.19 -27.17
N GLU A 75 13.84 4.10 -28.05
CA GLU A 75 14.05 5.52 -27.77
C GLU A 75 12.74 6.23 -27.40
N GLU A 76 11.68 5.99 -28.20
CA GLU A 76 10.35 6.53 -27.90
C GLU A 76 9.84 6.05 -26.55
N MET A 77 10.11 4.78 -26.21
CA MET A 77 9.75 4.22 -24.94
C MET A 77 10.51 4.84 -23.76
N GLN A 78 11.83 5.03 -23.89
CA GLN A 78 12.65 5.71 -22.88
C GLN A 78 12.15 7.14 -22.62
N LYS A 79 11.84 7.87 -23.69
CA LYS A 79 11.28 9.21 -23.59
C LYS A 79 9.95 9.22 -22.82
N MET A 80 9.07 8.25 -23.08
CA MET A 80 7.80 8.15 -22.35
C MET A 80 8.00 7.82 -20.87
N VAL A 81 9.00 7.00 -20.51
CA VAL A 81 9.34 6.72 -19.10
C VAL A 81 9.86 7.96 -18.40
N GLN A 82 10.65 8.77 -19.10
CA GLN A 82 11.14 10.03 -18.53
C GLN A 82 9.99 11.00 -18.26
N LEU A 83 9.06 11.16 -19.21
CA LEU A 83 7.87 11.99 -19.05
C LEU A 83 6.98 11.53 -17.88
N LEU A 84 6.90 10.21 -17.61
CA LEU A 84 6.13 9.68 -16.49
C LEU A 84 6.71 10.02 -15.10
N ARG A 85 7.96 10.45 -15.02
CA ARG A 85 8.58 10.92 -13.78
C ARG A 85 8.24 12.37 -13.47
N GLU A 86 7.73 13.09 -14.45
CA GLU A 86 7.29 14.48 -14.34
C GLU A 86 5.80 14.53 -13.99
N ASP A 87 5.38 15.66 -13.43
CA ASP A 87 3.98 15.93 -13.16
C ASP A 87 3.21 16.10 -14.47
N ALA A 88 2.03 15.50 -14.59
CA ALA A 88 1.25 15.58 -15.81
C ALA A 88 0.78 17.02 -16.14
N THR A 89 0.77 17.93 -15.17
CA THR A 89 0.43 19.35 -15.40
C THR A 89 1.46 20.06 -16.29
N ILE A 90 2.73 19.66 -16.22
CA ILE A 90 3.80 20.18 -17.09
C ILE A 90 3.49 19.91 -18.57
N HIS A 91 2.70 18.86 -18.82
CA HIS A 91 2.30 18.44 -20.17
C HIS A 91 0.89 18.92 -20.55
N GLY A 92 0.36 19.95 -19.86
CA GLY A 92 -0.90 20.62 -20.19
C GLY A 92 -2.15 19.92 -19.65
N PHE A 93 -2.03 19.01 -18.66
CA PHE A 93 -3.18 18.42 -17.98
C PHE A 93 -3.53 19.20 -16.70
N GLU A 94 -4.82 19.23 -16.35
CA GLU A 94 -5.31 19.98 -15.19
C GLU A 94 -4.91 19.37 -13.83
N THR A 95 -4.49 18.11 -13.80
CA THR A 95 -4.15 17.40 -12.56
C THR A 95 -2.86 16.59 -12.73
N PRO A 96 -2.08 16.38 -11.65
CA PRO A 96 -0.76 15.74 -11.70
C PRO A 96 -0.78 14.26 -12.09
N LEU A 97 -1.94 13.63 -12.14
CA LEU A 97 -2.04 12.18 -12.25
C LEU A 97 -1.92 11.68 -13.69
N TRP A 98 -1.04 10.72 -13.92
CA TRP A 98 -0.96 9.99 -15.17
C TRP A 98 -2.05 8.92 -15.28
N THR A 99 -2.74 8.90 -16.40
CA THR A 99 -3.69 7.86 -16.80
C THR A 99 -3.30 7.27 -18.14
N CYS A 100 -3.72 6.05 -18.44
CA CYS A 100 -3.47 5.46 -19.76
C CYS A 100 -4.07 6.30 -20.92
N LYS A 101 -5.16 7.04 -20.68
CA LYS A 101 -5.74 7.95 -21.69
C LYS A 101 -4.83 9.16 -21.94
N ARG A 102 -4.29 9.77 -20.88
CA ARG A 102 -3.36 10.90 -21.02
C ARG A 102 -2.08 10.46 -21.72
N LEU A 103 -1.53 9.33 -21.32
CA LEU A 103 -0.37 8.74 -22.01
C LEU A 103 -0.64 8.43 -23.48
N GLN A 104 -1.84 7.95 -23.81
CA GLN A 104 -2.24 7.73 -25.20
C GLN A 104 -2.21 9.04 -26.01
N GLN A 105 -2.65 10.14 -25.43
CA GLN A 105 -2.63 11.46 -26.04
C GLN A 105 -1.18 11.95 -26.27
N ILE A 106 -0.35 11.88 -25.24
CA ILE A 106 1.07 12.26 -25.31
C ILE A 106 1.83 11.42 -26.33
N ILE A 107 1.65 10.10 -26.32
CA ILE A 107 2.28 9.21 -27.31
C ILE A 107 1.88 9.61 -28.71
N ARG A 108 0.59 9.90 -28.95
CA ARG A 108 0.12 10.36 -30.26
C ARG A 108 0.73 11.69 -30.68
N GLN A 109 0.85 12.64 -29.75
CA GLN A 109 1.45 13.95 -30.00
C GLN A 109 2.94 13.83 -30.37
N HIS A 110 3.70 13.01 -29.65
CA HIS A 110 5.14 12.89 -29.85
C HIS A 110 5.58 11.93 -30.96
N THR A 111 4.78 10.92 -31.27
CA THR A 111 5.17 9.83 -32.18
C THR A 111 4.23 9.66 -33.39
N GLY A 112 3.10 10.34 -33.40
CA GLY A 112 2.03 10.14 -34.40
C GLY A 112 1.30 8.80 -34.26
N LYS A 113 1.75 7.89 -33.39
CA LYS A 113 1.27 6.51 -33.26
C LYS A 113 0.04 6.43 -32.35
N LYS A 114 -0.98 5.70 -32.79
CA LYS A 114 -2.19 5.43 -31.99
C LYS A 114 -2.05 4.07 -31.29
N LEU A 115 -1.99 4.09 -29.97
CA LEU A 115 -1.94 2.89 -29.13
C LEU A 115 -3.25 2.74 -28.33
N HIS A 116 -3.70 1.51 -28.13
CA HIS A 116 -4.82 1.26 -27.24
C HIS A 116 -4.37 1.30 -25.78
N SER A 117 -5.22 1.81 -24.89
CA SER A 117 -4.91 1.96 -23.45
C SER A 117 -4.49 0.64 -22.77
N THR A 118 -5.06 -0.49 -23.19
CA THR A 118 -4.68 -1.82 -22.71
C THR A 118 -3.22 -2.17 -23.05
N ASN A 119 -2.74 -1.78 -24.22
CA ASN A 119 -1.37 -2.03 -24.63
C ASN A 119 -0.40 -1.14 -23.85
N ILE A 120 -0.78 0.13 -23.59
CA ILE A 120 -0.02 1.04 -22.72
C ILE A 120 0.08 0.46 -21.30
N MET A 121 -1.04 -0.03 -20.73
CA MET A 121 -1.04 -0.66 -19.42
C MET A 121 -0.13 -1.89 -19.33
N ARG A 122 -0.16 -2.78 -20.34
CA ARG A 122 0.72 -3.95 -20.39
C ARG A 122 2.19 -3.55 -20.50
N TRP A 123 2.47 -2.53 -21.25
CA TRP A 123 3.80 -1.97 -21.41
C TRP A 123 4.32 -1.34 -20.11
N LEU A 124 3.55 -0.49 -19.44
CA LEU A 124 3.90 0.07 -18.15
C LEU A 124 4.25 -1.01 -17.12
N LYS A 125 3.43 -2.08 -17.04
CA LYS A 125 3.71 -3.22 -16.16
C LYS A 125 5.06 -3.91 -16.47
N ARG A 126 5.40 -4.10 -17.76
CA ARG A 126 6.72 -4.67 -18.15
C ARG A 126 7.89 -3.79 -17.73
N TRP A 127 7.66 -2.49 -17.60
CA TRP A 127 8.67 -1.50 -17.19
C TRP A 127 8.69 -1.23 -15.70
N GLY A 128 8.00 -2.06 -14.92
CA GLY A 128 7.97 -1.97 -13.45
C GLY A 128 7.02 -0.93 -12.89
N PHE A 129 6.19 -0.29 -13.73
CA PHE A 129 5.17 0.61 -13.24
C PHE A 129 3.93 -0.16 -12.78
N THR A 130 3.42 0.19 -11.62
CA THR A 130 2.17 -0.33 -11.06
C THR A 130 1.16 0.79 -10.86
N ASN A 131 -0.11 0.45 -10.85
CA ASN A 131 -1.14 1.44 -10.55
C ASN A 131 -1.15 1.67 -9.04
N GLN A 132 -0.72 2.86 -8.62
CA GLN A 132 -0.66 3.28 -7.23
C GLN A 132 -1.75 4.29 -6.92
N LYS A 133 -2.30 4.24 -5.71
CA LYS A 133 -3.14 5.31 -5.18
C LYS A 133 -2.19 6.37 -4.59
N PRO A 134 -2.25 7.62 -5.07
CA PRO A 134 -1.40 8.68 -4.53
C PRO A 134 -1.69 8.93 -3.05
N GLU A 135 -0.66 9.19 -2.29
CA GLU A 135 -0.79 9.69 -0.93
C GLU A 135 -1.17 11.17 -0.94
N ARG A 136 -1.93 11.57 0.08
CA ARG A 136 -2.26 12.98 0.29
C ARG A 136 -1.15 13.61 1.12
N ARG A 137 -0.55 14.67 0.57
CA ARG A 137 0.42 15.49 1.30
C ARG A 137 -0.13 16.92 1.37
N ALA A 138 -0.11 17.52 2.54
CA ALA A 138 -0.55 18.89 2.70
C ALA A 138 0.35 19.84 1.90
N MET A 139 -0.25 20.81 1.20
CA MET A 139 0.51 21.83 0.45
C MET A 139 1.33 22.75 1.39
N GLN A 140 0.89 22.86 2.64
CA GLN A 140 1.54 23.66 3.69
C GLN A 140 2.72 22.93 4.36
N ARG A 141 3.02 21.70 3.98
CA ARG A 141 4.14 20.95 4.53
C ARG A 141 5.48 21.59 4.14
N ASP A 142 6.32 21.79 5.13
CA ASP A 142 7.72 22.24 4.95
C ASP A 142 8.66 21.04 5.11
N ASP A 143 9.10 20.49 3.98
CA ASP A 143 10.01 19.32 3.98
C ASP A 143 11.39 19.69 4.55
N ALA A 144 11.85 20.95 4.42
CA ALA A 144 13.09 21.42 5.01
C ALA A 144 13.00 21.49 6.55
N ALA A 145 11.85 21.90 7.08
CA ALA A 145 11.61 21.86 8.53
C ALA A 145 11.56 20.42 9.07
N VAL A 146 10.99 19.48 8.30
CA VAL A 146 10.97 18.04 8.63
C VAL A 146 12.40 17.50 8.67
N GLU A 147 13.21 17.79 7.66
CA GLU A 147 14.59 17.33 7.59
C GLU A 147 15.45 17.89 8.72
N ARG A 148 15.32 19.18 9.02
CA ARG A 148 15.99 19.82 10.17
C ARG A 148 15.59 19.16 11.49
N TRP A 149 14.28 18.93 11.68
CA TRP A 149 13.80 18.28 12.91
C TRP A 149 14.39 16.88 13.10
N LEU A 150 14.44 16.08 12.03
CA LEU A 150 15.05 14.75 12.07
C LEU A 150 16.57 14.78 12.35
N LYS A 151 17.28 15.79 11.80
CA LYS A 151 18.74 15.90 11.96
C LYS A 151 19.16 16.55 13.27
N GLU A 152 18.40 17.50 13.80
CA GLU A 152 18.81 18.32 14.93
C GLU A 152 18.00 18.05 16.20
N GLU A 153 16.68 17.99 16.11
CA GLU A 153 15.81 17.86 17.29
C GLU A 153 15.66 16.42 17.74
N TRP A 154 15.45 15.50 16.80
CA TRP A 154 15.28 14.09 17.12
C TRP A 154 16.48 13.49 17.89
N PRO A 155 17.75 13.72 17.52
CA PRO A 155 18.88 13.26 18.30
C PRO A 155 18.91 13.81 19.74
N LYS A 156 18.53 15.09 19.93
CA LYS A 156 18.42 15.71 21.27
C LYS A 156 17.35 15.03 22.11
N ILE A 157 16.19 14.74 21.50
CA ILE A 157 15.09 14.02 22.17
C ILE A 157 15.54 12.62 22.60
N ARG A 158 16.24 11.91 21.73
CA ARG A 158 16.79 10.58 22.02
C ARG A 158 17.86 10.62 23.14
N GLU A 159 18.69 11.63 23.14
CA GLU A 159 19.67 11.85 24.22
C GLU A 159 18.96 12.17 25.53
N HIS A 160 17.97 13.06 25.53
CA HIS A 160 17.13 13.38 26.68
C HIS A 160 16.44 12.12 27.22
N GLN A 161 15.85 11.31 26.35
CA GLN A 161 15.22 10.04 26.69
C GLN A 161 16.21 9.10 27.41
N ARG A 162 17.42 8.95 26.87
CA ARG A 162 18.48 8.08 27.47
C ARG A 162 18.92 8.60 28.84
N ARG A 163 19.21 9.89 28.92
CA ARG A 163 19.64 10.51 30.18
C ARG A 163 18.58 10.40 31.27
N TRP A 164 17.32 10.51 30.91
CA TRP A 164 16.19 10.40 31.83
C TRP A 164 15.73 8.96 32.07
N GLN A 165 16.16 8.03 31.25
CA GLN A 165 15.56 6.69 31.15
C GLN A 165 14.04 6.78 30.99
N ALA A 166 13.58 7.77 30.23
CA ALA A 166 12.19 8.12 30.09
C ALA A 166 11.44 7.14 29.16
N ILE A 167 10.16 6.96 29.44
CA ILE A 167 9.25 6.36 28.46
C ILE A 167 8.90 7.44 27.43
N LEU A 168 9.15 7.13 26.17
CA LEU A 168 8.81 8.01 25.04
C LEU A 168 7.42 7.64 24.52
N TYR A 169 6.55 8.63 24.42
CA TYR A 169 5.23 8.52 23.82
C TYR A 169 5.09 9.41 22.60
N PHE A 170 4.41 8.92 21.59
CA PHE A 170 3.87 9.70 20.48
C PHE A 170 2.36 9.78 20.67
N GLN A 171 1.82 11.00 20.62
CA GLN A 171 0.44 11.29 20.94
C GLN A 171 -0.25 11.91 19.73
N ASP A 172 -1.55 11.56 19.54
CA ASP A 172 -2.40 12.12 18.51
C ASP A 172 -3.88 12.01 18.85
N GLU A 173 -4.73 12.74 18.11
CA GLU A 173 -6.18 12.67 18.19
C GLU A 173 -6.80 12.29 16.86
N SER A 174 -7.87 11.49 16.93
CA SER A 174 -8.62 11.13 15.75
C SER A 174 -10.12 11.10 15.95
N GLY A 175 -10.84 11.67 15.00
CA GLY A 175 -12.29 11.56 14.93
C GLY A 175 -12.73 10.19 14.41
N VAL A 176 -13.72 9.60 15.09
CA VAL A 176 -14.41 8.39 14.63
C VAL A 176 -15.87 8.74 14.36
N SER A 177 -16.27 8.60 13.10
CA SER A 177 -17.62 8.90 12.65
C SER A 177 -18.60 7.79 13.01
N LEU A 178 -19.83 8.17 13.31
CA LEU A 178 -20.96 7.25 13.44
C LEU A 178 -21.33 6.61 12.07
N ILE A 179 -21.05 7.31 10.98
CA ILE A 179 -21.22 6.76 9.63
C ILE A 179 -20.01 5.91 9.31
N ALA A 180 -20.22 4.58 9.20
CA ALA A 180 -19.16 3.63 8.94
C ALA A 180 -18.59 3.76 7.51
N VAL A 181 -17.27 3.63 7.39
CA VAL A 181 -16.62 3.41 6.09
C VAL A 181 -16.89 1.99 5.64
N LEU A 182 -17.48 1.82 4.45
CA LEU A 182 -17.80 0.49 3.93
C LEU A 182 -16.56 -0.25 3.44
N GLY A 183 -16.49 -1.53 3.80
CA GLY A 183 -15.52 -2.47 3.29
C GLY A 183 -15.95 -3.14 1.99
N LYS A 184 -15.01 -3.80 1.31
CA LYS A 184 -15.32 -4.72 0.22
C LYS A 184 -15.75 -6.06 0.80
N THR A 185 -16.71 -6.73 0.12
CA THR A 185 -17.17 -8.08 0.46
C THR A 185 -17.39 -8.90 -0.80
N TRP A 186 -17.57 -10.20 -0.65
CA TRP A 186 -17.87 -11.09 -1.74
C TRP A 186 -19.37 -11.07 -2.06
N ALA A 187 -19.71 -11.02 -3.35
CA ALA A 187 -21.08 -11.12 -3.85
C ALA A 187 -21.06 -11.75 -5.25
N PRO A 188 -22.17 -12.34 -5.71
CA PRO A 188 -22.29 -12.81 -7.07
C PRO A 188 -22.04 -11.69 -8.08
N LYS A 189 -21.40 -12.01 -9.21
CA LYS A 189 -21.09 -11.04 -10.26
C LYS A 189 -22.37 -10.30 -10.71
N GLY A 190 -22.31 -8.97 -10.70
CA GLY A 190 -23.45 -8.12 -11.07
C GLY A 190 -24.48 -7.90 -9.96
N LYS A 191 -24.32 -8.48 -8.76
CA LYS A 191 -25.21 -8.25 -7.62
C LYS A 191 -24.44 -7.49 -6.52
N THR A 192 -24.63 -6.18 -6.48
CA THR A 192 -24.01 -5.34 -5.43
C THR A 192 -24.69 -5.60 -4.10
N PRO A 193 -23.96 -5.99 -3.04
CA PRO A 193 -24.52 -6.19 -1.72
C PRO A 193 -24.96 -4.86 -1.08
N LEU A 194 -26.07 -4.88 -0.37
CA LEU A 194 -26.59 -3.73 0.37
C LEU A 194 -26.25 -3.89 1.84
N VAL A 195 -25.64 -2.88 2.44
CA VAL A 195 -25.36 -2.81 3.87
C VAL A 195 -26.19 -1.68 4.46
N LYS A 196 -27.07 -2.00 5.41
CA LYS A 196 -27.82 -0.99 6.15
C LYS A 196 -26.87 -0.30 7.13
N VAL A 197 -26.77 1.01 7.05
CA VAL A 197 -26.00 1.86 7.96
C VAL A 197 -26.93 2.91 8.58
N THR A 198 -26.56 3.42 9.75
CA THR A 198 -27.33 4.52 10.34
C THR A 198 -27.27 5.78 9.47
N GLY A 199 -28.37 6.49 9.34
CA GLY A 199 -28.43 7.83 8.75
C GLY A 199 -28.11 8.95 9.76
N ASN A 200 -27.95 8.61 11.05
CA ASN A 200 -27.70 9.58 12.09
C ASN A 200 -26.28 10.15 11.96
N ARG A 201 -26.16 11.45 12.14
CA ARG A 201 -24.86 12.15 12.22
C ARG A 201 -24.32 12.08 13.65
N GLY A 202 -23.01 12.13 13.78
CA GLY A 202 -22.32 12.11 15.06
C GLY A 202 -20.98 11.40 14.98
N GLY A 203 -20.34 11.32 16.11
CA GLY A 203 -19.04 10.69 16.26
C GLY A 203 -18.48 10.90 17.65
N LEU A 204 -17.25 10.54 17.83
CA LEU A 204 -16.46 10.79 19.03
C LEU A 204 -15.02 11.09 18.63
N CYS A 205 -14.30 11.74 19.54
CA CYS A 205 -12.87 11.92 19.42
C CYS A 205 -12.16 10.87 20.28
N VAL A 206 -11.07 10.33 19.78
CA VAL A 206 -10.19 9.42 20.50
C VAL A 206 -8.83 10.07 20.55
N THR A 207 -8.28 10.20 21.73
CA THR A 207 -6.89 10.58 21.96
C THR A 207 -6.12 9.33 22.34
N SER A 208 -4.95 9.10 21.75
CA SER A 208 -4.05 8.03 22.16
C SER A 208 -2.61 8.52 22.26
N ALA A 209 -1.82 7.73 22.96
CA ALA A 209 -0.38 7.88 23.02
C ALA A 209 0.23 6.48 23.03
N ILE A 210 1.17 6.23 22.12
CA ILE A 210 1.87 4.94 21.99
C ILE A 210 3.37 5.08 22.20
N SER A 211 3.99 4.02 22.68
CA SER A 211 5.42 3.97 22.97
C SER A 211 6.10 2.84 22.18
N PRO A 212 7.35 3.02 21.69
CA PRO A 212 8.14 1.94 21.10
C PRO A 212 8.33 0.74 22.03
N ALA A 213 8.16 0.94 23.36
CA ALA A 213 8.18 -0.14 24.34
C ALA A 213 6.89 -0.99 24.33
N GLY A 214 5.88 -0.63 23.52
CA GLY A 214 4.60 -1.34 23.41
C GLY A 214 3.58 -0.92 24.46
N HIS A 215 3.73 0.27 25.07
CA HIS A 215 2.72 0.86 25.94
C HIS A 215 1.74 1.70 25.11
N MET A 216 0.49 1.72 25.55
CA MET A 216 -0.57 2.55 24.97
C MET A 216 -1.46 3.10 26.07
N VAL A 217 -1.76 4.38 26.00
CA VAL A 217 -2.78 5.06 26.80
C VAL A 217 -3.79 5.65 25.82
N PHE A 218 -5.07 5.60 26.14
CA PHE A 218 -6.08 6.21 25.29
C PHE A 218 -7.26 6.75 26.08
N ARG A 219 -7.98 7.70 25.50
CA ARG A 219 -9.18 8.32 26.05
C ARG A 219 -10.22 8.55 24.95
N LEU A 220 -11.48 8.53 25.33
CA LEU A 220 -12.62 8.71 24.41
C LEU A 220 -13.42 9.92 24.87
N GLU A 221 -13.49 10.93 24.00
CA GLU A 221 -14.20 12.17 24.27
C GLU A 221 -15.49 12.30 23.45
N ARG A 222 -16.49 12.97 24.03
CA ARG A 222 -17.66 13.44 23.29
C ARG A 222 -17.35 14.85 22.77
N GLY A 223 -17.35 15.00 21.46
CA GLY A 223 -17.00 16.27 20.82
C GLY A 223 -15.49 16.47 20.65
N LYS A 224 -15.08 17.72 20.50
CA LYS A 224 -13.67 18.08 20.29
C LYS A 224 -12.87 18.00 21.58
N VAL A 225 -11.58 17.73 21.46
CA VAL A 225 -10.62 17.90 22.54
C VAL A 225 -10.30 19.39 22.64
N ASP A 226 -10.34 19.93 23.85
CA ASP A 226 -9.91 21.26 24.24
C ASP A 226 -8.65 21.15 25.11
N ALA A 227 -8.08 22.30 25.51
CA ALA A 227 -6.84 22.33 26.29
C ALA A 227 -6.96 21.65 27.66
N GLU A 228 -8.13 21.71 28.28
CA GLU A 228 -8.39 21.10 29.59
C GLU A 228 -8.37 19.56 29.47
N LYS A 229 -9.13 19.01 28.51
CA LYS A 229 -9.14 17.57 28.23
C LYS A 229 -7.78 17.06 27.79
N HIS A 230 -7.03 17.86 27.04
CA HIS A 230 -5.67 17.51 26.67
C HIS A 230 -4.78 17.39 27.89
N VAL A 231 -4.79 18.37 28.80
CA VAL A 231 -4.04 18.30 30.07
C VAL A 231 -4.45 17.09 30.90
N GLU A 232 -5.76 16.82 31.03
CA GLU A 232 -6.26 15.63 31.71
C GLU A 232 -5.74 14.31 31.10
N PHE A 233 -5.55 14.28 29.77
CA PHE A 233 -4.96 13.14 29.09
C PHE A 233 -3.45 13.01 29.40
N LEU A 234 -2.71 14.11 29.43
CA LEU A 234 -1.31 14.13 29.83
C LEU A 234 -1.13 13.67 31.30
N GLU A 235 -2.02 14.09 32.20
CA GLU A 235 -2.08 13.61 33.58
C GLU A 235 -2.34 12.09 33.63
N GLN A 236 -3.22 11.59 32.79
CA GLN A 236 -3.48 10.17 32.67
C GLN A 236 -2.21 9.41 32.23
N ILE A 237 -1.45 9.90 31.26
CA ILE A 237 -0.16 9.29 30.85
C ILE A 237 0.82 9.25 32.03
N ILE A 238 0.95 10.34 32.77
CA ILE A 238 1.83 10.42 33.95
C ILE A 238 1.38 9.42 35.02
N SER A 239 0.09 9.29 35.27
CA SER A 239 -0.45 8.39 36.31
C SER A 239 -0.25 6.92 36.00
N HIS A 240 -0.19 6.53 34.73
CA HIS A 240 0.15 5.15 34.34
C HIS A 240 1.58 4.72 34.69
N HIS A 241 2.47 5.71 34.94
CA HIS A 241 3.87 5.48 35.22
C HIS A 241 4.35 6.32 36.42
N PRO A 242 3.88 6.05 37.65
CA PRO A 242 4.09 6.94 38.80
C PRO A 242 5.58 7.15 39.15
N HIS A 243 6.44 6.20 38.82
CA HIS A 243 7.86 6.22 39.12
C HIS A 243 8.79 6.45 37.92
N ARG A 244 8.22 6.76 36.73
CA ARG A 244 9.02 6.94 35.52
C ARG A 244 8.95 8.38 35.03
N LYS A 245 10.02 8.81 34.39
CA LYS A 245 10.01 10.05 33.60
C LYS A 245 9.39 9.79 32.24
N ILE A 246 8.72 10.78 31.70
CA ILE A 246 7.93 10.66 30.47
C ILE A 246 8.32 11.78 29.52
N ILE A 247 8.46 11.43 28.27
CA ILE A 247 8.59 12.36 27.15
C ILE A 247 7.42 12.10 26.21
N VAL A 248 6.67 13.16 25.89
CA VAL A 248 5.60 13.12 24.90
C VAL A 248 6.02 13.90 23.66
N ILE A 249 5.76 13.32 22.50
CA ILE A 249 5.90 13.98 21.20
C ILE A 249 4.50 14.08 20.60
N GLU A 250 4.13 15.28 20.17
CA GLU A 250 2.83 15.60 19.60
C GLU A 250 2.96 16.56 18.43
N ASP A 251 1.86 16.82 17.73
CA ASP A 251 1.83 17.84 16.69
C ASP A 251 1.72 19.27 17.25
N ARG A 252 1.61 20.25 16.36
CA ARG A 252 1.48 21.67 16.72
C ARG A 252 0.03 22.17 16.65
N ALA A 253 -0.96 21.32 16.92
CA ALA A 253 -2.34 21.78 16.97
C ALA A 253 -2.52 22.97 17.95
N PRO A 254 -3.45 23.89 17.70
CA PRO A 254 -3.67 25.04 18.60
C PRO A 254 -3.91 24.65 20.05
N VAL A 255 -4.57 23.53 20.30
CA VAL A 255 -4.84 22.97 21.63
C VAL A 255 -3.55 22.66 22.37
N HIS A 256 -2.58 22.07 21.68
CA HIS A 256 -1.28 21.67 22.24
C HIS A 256 -0.37 22.86 22.56
N ARG A 257 -0.69 24.04 22.02
CA ARG A 257 0.06 25.29 22.26
C ARG A 257 -0.65 26.23 23.25
N ALA A 258 -1.69 25.75 23.88
CA ALA A 258 -2.42 26.56 24.87
C ALA A 258 -1.57 26.81 26.11
N LYS A 259 -1.66 28.00 26.70
CA LYS A 259 -0.94 28.37 27.92
C LYS A 259 -1.15 27.39 29.08
N LEU A 260 -2.34 26.77 29.12
CA LEU A 260 -2.65 25.74 30.12
C LEU A 260 -1.73 24.53 29.99
N VAL A 261 -1.39 24.11 28.78
CA VAL A 261 -0.48 23.00 28.49
C VAL A 261 0.97 23.37 28.89
N ASP A 262 1.41 24.59 28.51
CA ASP A 262 2.74 25.07 28.88
C ASP A 262 2.90 25.15 30.42
N ASN A 263 1.89 25.63 31.13
CA ASN A 263 1.83 25.65 32.59
C ASN A 263 1.93 24.24 33.19
N PHE A 264 1.22 23.27 32.58
CA PHE A 264 1.28 21.87 33.00
C PHE A 264 2.68 21.28 32.82
N VAL A 265 3.31 21.54 31.67
CA VAL A 265 4.68 21.08 31.39
C VAL A 265 5.67 21.66 32.42
N GLU A 266 5.58 22.97 32.69
CA GLU A 266 6.46 23.64 33.65
C GLU A 266 6.27 23.09 35.08
N LYS A 267 5.03 22.89 35.51
CA LYS A 267 4.70 22.28 36.82
C LYS A 267 5.29 20.87 36.98
N ASN A 268 5.38 20.11 35.90
CA ASN A 268 5.80 18.71 35.90
C ASN A 268 7.23 18.51 35.36
N LYS A 269 8.02 19.57 35.13
CA LYS A 269 9.32 19.53 34.44
C LYS A 269 10.38 18.59 35.04
N SER A 270 10.20 18.18 36.29
CA SER A 270 11.10 17.23 36.94
C SER A 270 10.98 15.80 36.41
N ARG A 271 9.82 15.47 35.83
CA ARG A 271 9.49 14.12 35.38
C ARG A 271 8.76 14.05 34.03
N PHE A 272 8.39 15.18 33.45
CA PHE A 272 7.66 15.28 32.20
C PHE A 272 8.31 16.29 31.25
N ALA A 273 8.49 15.91 30.01
CA ALA A 273 8.94 16.80 28.94
C ALA A 273 8.09 16.57 27.70
N MET A 274 7.89 17.66 26.95
CA MET A 274 7.10 17.64 25.72
C MET A 274 7.90 18.19 24.55
N TYR A 275 7.76 17.56 23.41
CA TYR A 275 8.35 17.99 22.14
C TYR A 275 7.27 18.02 21.07
N ARG A 276 7.47 18.84 20.05
CA ARG A 276 6.50 19.01 18.97
C ARG A 276 7.14 18.71 17.62
N ILE A 277 6.48 17.88 16.83
CA ILE A 277 6.87 17.64 15.42
C ILE A 277 6.54 18.86 14.55
N PRO A 278 7.17 19.01 13.37
CA PRO A 278 6.80 20.03 12.40
C PRO A 278 5.31 19.96 12.01
N SER A 279 4.73 21.11 11.70
CA SER A 279 3.34 21.17 11.23
C SER A 279 3.17 20.41 9.92
N TYR A 280 2.00 19.81 9.73
CA TYR A 280 1.65 19.04 8.51
C TYR A 280 2.59 17.88 8.18
N ALA A 281 3.17 17.25 9.20
CA ALA A 281 4.06 16.10 9.08
C ALA A 281 3.53 14.86 9.82
N PRO A 282 2.34 14.33 9.46
CA PRO A 282 1.72 13.18 10.14
C PRO A 282 2.59 11.92 10.04
N ASP A 283 3.39 11.78 8.98
CA ASP A 283 4.35 10.69 8.79
C ASP A 283 5.48 10.64 9.85
N LEU A 284 5.66 11.70 10.63
CA LEU A 284 6.51 11.70 11.81
C LEU A 284 5.80 11.25 13.08
N ASN A 285 4.49 10.97 13.03
CA ASN A 285 3.75 10.50 14.20
C ASN A 285 3.32 9.04 14.04
N PRO A 286 4.01 8.07 14.67
CA PRO A 286 3.62 6.66 14.59
C PRO A 286 2.21 6.36 15.11
N ASP A 287 1.62 7.24 15.92
CA ASP A 287 0.24 7.09 16.43
C ASP A 287 -0.81 7.17 15.31
N GLU A 288 -0.49 7.77 14.14
CA GLU A 288 -1.32 7.72 12.94
C GLU A 288 -1.60 6.29 12.47
N HIS A 289 -0.65 5.35 12.65
CA HIS A 289 -0.86 3.94 12.32
C HIS A 289 -1.90 3.27 13.22
N VAL A 290 -2.10 3.75 14.44
CA VAL A 290 -3.21 3.30 15.30
C VAL A 290 -4.53 3.65 14.65
N TRP A 291 -4.66 4.87 14.11
CA TRP A 291 -5.87 5.32 13.43
C TRP A 291 -6.13 4.57 12.14
N GLU A 292 -5.10 4.31 11.35
CA GLU A 292 -5.21 3.49 10.15
C GLU A 292 -5.70 2.09 10.52
N TYR A 293 -5.06 1.45 11.50
CA TYR A 293 -5.46 0.12 11.96
C TYR A 293 -6.88 0.10 12.53
N LEU A 294 -7.22 1.04 13.40
CA LEU A 294 -8.54 1.15 14.00
C LEU A 294 -9.64 1.33 12.93
N LYS A 295 -9.46 2.30 12.03
CA LYS A 295 -10.48 2.64 11.02
C LYS A 295 -10.57 1.62 9.90
N ALA A 296 -9.43 1.12 9.41
CA ALA A 296 -9.40 0.21 8.25
C ALA A 296 -9.66 -1.26 8.62
N HIS A 297 -9.31 -1.70 9.84
CA HIS A 297 -9.42 -3.11 10.22
C HIS A 297 -10.46 -3.36 11.32
N GLN A 298 -10.60 -2.46 12.29
CA GLN A 298 -11.41 -2.73 13.46
C GLN A 298 -12.82 -2.14 13.39
N LEU A 299 -13.01 -1.00 12.71
CA LEU A 299 -14.27 -0.26 12.64
C LEU A 299 -14.93 -0.27 11.26
N LYS A 300 -14.30 -0.92 10.28
CA LYS A 300 -14.85 -0.99 8.92
C LYS A 300 -16.22 -1.65 8.93
N THR A 301 -17.21 -1.00 8.30
CA THR A 301 -18.59 -1.50 8.18
C THR A 301 -19.25 -1.76 9.55
N HIS A 302 -18.92 -1.00 10.60
CA HIS A 302 -19.58 -1.13 11.90
C HIS A 302 -21.08 -0.81 11.82
N GLN A 303 -21.87 -1.39 12.74
CA GLN A 303 -23.33 -1.30 12.77
C GLN A 303 -23.84 -0.47 13.98
N ALA A 304 -23.00 0.40 14.54
CA ALA A 304 -23.43 1.25 15.66
C ALA A 304 -24.56 2.20 15.22
N LYS A 305 -25.65 2.24 15.95
CA LYS A 305 -26.86 3.01 15.63
C LYS A 305 -26.82 4.42 16.21
N ASN A 306 -26.02 4.62 17.24
CA ASN A 306 -25.89 5.90 17.97
C ASN A 306 -24.49 6.02 18.58
N THR A 307 -24.17 7.23 19.06
CA THR A 307 -22.85 7.56 19.64
C THR A 307 -22.50 6.69 20.88
N ASN A 308 -23.49 6.25 21.67
CA ASN A 308 -23.23 5.42 22.84
C ASN A 308 -22.79 4.00 22.42
N GLU A 309 -23.43 3.42 21.42
CA GLU A 309 -23.02 2.13 20.86
C GLU A 309 -21.64 2.24 20.20
N LEU A 310 -21.40 3.32 19.44
CA LEU A 310 -20.09 3.61 18.85
C LEU A 310 -19.02 3.71 19.93
N ARG A 311 -19.28 4.45 21.01
CA ARG A 311 -18.35 4.60 22.14
C ARG A 311 -17.99 3.24 22.77
N LYS A 312 -18.99 2.39 23.03
CA LYS A 312 -18.76 1.05 23.56
C LYS A 312 -17.91 0.19 22.61
N LEU A 313 -18.20 0.25 21.30
CA LEU A 313 -17.47 -0.47 20.29
C LEU A 313 -16.01 0.01 20.21
N VAL A 314 -15.79 1.32 20.07
CA VAL A 314 -14.45 1.90 19.98
C VAL A 314 -13.64 1.61 21.24
N LYS A 315 -14.23 1.77 22.46
CA LYS A 315 -13.57 1.45 23.72
C LYS A 315 -13.04 0.01 23.71
N ARG A 316 -13.89 -0.95 23.36
CA ARG A 316 -13.52 -2.38 23.28
C ARG A 316 -12.37 -2.63 22.29
N LYS A 317 -12.43 -1.96 21.12
CA LYS A 317 -11.39 -2.11 20.08
C LYS A 317 -10.06 -1.49 20.52
N MET A 318 -10.10 -0.30 21.11
CA MET A 318 -8.90 0.35 21.66
C MET A 318 -8.28 -0.45 22.80
N GLN A 319 -9.09 -1.01 23.70
CA GLN A 319 -8.61 -1.93 24.74
C GLN A 319 -7.96 -3.18 24.15
N SER A 320 -8.55 -3.74 23.08
CA SER A 320 -7.94 -4.88 22.38
C SER A 320 -6.58 -4.54 21.77
N ILE A 321 -6.40 -3.34 21.19
CA ILE A 321 -5.11 -2.87 20.68
C ILE A 321 -4.14 -2.68 21.84
N GLN A 322 -4.56 -2.03 22.92
CA GLN A 322 -3.75 -1.74 24.11
C GLN A 322 -3.12 -2.99 24.74
N HIS A 323 -3.82 -4.11 24.71
CA HIS A 323 -3.30 -5.39 25.24
C HIS A 323 -2.34 -6.13 24.28
N GLN A 324 -2.17 -5.64 23.05
CA GLN A 324 -1.32 -6.27 22.04
C GLN A 324 0.02 -5.54 21.88
N LYS A 325 0.93 -5.78 22.84
CA LYS A 325 2.26 -5.13 22.86
C LYS A 325 2.99 -5.20 21.52
N ASN A 326 3.03 -6.38 20.89
CA ASN A 326 3.72 -6.57 19.61
C ASN A 326 3.06 -5.78 18.46
N LEU A 327 1.74 -5.64 18.48
CA LEU A 327 1.02 -4.82 17.52
C LEU A 327 1.40 -3.33 17.68
N ILE A 328 1.42 -2.82 18.92
CA ILE A 328 1.82 -1.44 19.19
C ILE A 328 3.27 -1.20 18.72
N GLN A 329 4.18 -2.13 19.01
CA GLN A 329 5.57 -2.05 18.56
C GLN A 329 5.67 -2.06 17.02
N SER A 330 4.80 -2.81 16.33
CA SER A 330 4.80 -2.86 14.86
C SER A 330 4.44 -1.53 14.21
N PHE A 331 3.72 -0.64 14.88
CA PHE A 331 3.41 0.71 14.38
C PHE A 331 4.65 1.61 14.27
N PHE A 332 5.76 1.23 14.88
CA PHE A 332 7.05 1.92 14.77
C PHE A 332 7.95 1.34 13.69
N THR A 333 7.61 0.17 13.12
CA THR A 333 8.46 -0.49 12.11
C THR A 333 8.54 0.37 10.83
N GLY A 334 9.77 0.64 10.37
CA GLY A 334 10.00 1.47 9.19
C GLY A 334 9.85 2.96 9.42
N THR A 335 9.66 3.41 10.67
CA THR A 335 9.72 4.82 11.04
C THR A 335 11.13 5.23 11.44
N PHE A 336 11.37 6.54 11.59
CA PHE A 336 12.67 7.09 12.06
C PHE A 336 12.98 6.76 13.53
N VAL A 337 12.04 6.15 14.24
CA VAL A 337 12.16 5.84 15.68
C VAL A 337 12.95 4.55 15.95
N THR A 338 12.94 3.62 14.98
CA THR A 338 13.61 2.29 15.06
C THR A 338 15.03 2.29 14.57
#